data_5a2f3c7699ca2d6f0315fc14f96e9f40
#
_entry.id   5a2f3c7699ca2d6f0315fc14f96e9f40
#
_cell.length_a   1.000
_cell.length_b   1.000
_cell.length_c   1.000
_cell.angle_alpha   90.00
_cell.angle_beta   90.00
_cell.angle_gamma   90.00
#
_symmetry.space_group_name_H-M   'P 1'
#
loop_
_entity.id
_entity.type
_entity.pdbx_description
1 polymer ?
#
loop_
_entity_poly.entity_id
_entity_poly.type
_entity_poly.pdbx_seq_one_letter_code
_entity_poly.pdbx_strand_id
1 'polypeptide(L)'
;MAPYETSINIAATTDKVWSAIEDVERWPRWTASMTSVERLDRGPLARGSRARVKQPKLPPVVWTVTDLEPRRSFTWTARNPGITSVADHQLSPGPGNTVNVRLSVRQTGLLAPLLSLLASGLTRRYVNMEAEGLKRYCEADAVASPASSSEAHRAPA
;
A
#
# COMPACT_ATOMS: atom_id res chain seq x y z
N MET A 1 -16.76 -15.55 -0.99
CA MET A 1 -17.08 -14.12 -1.07
C MET A 1 -16.13 -13.41 -2.01
N ALA A 2 -16.68 -12.52 -2.83
CA ALA A 2 -15.87 -11.73 -3.75
C ALA A 2 -14.91 -10.82 -2.97
N PRO A 3 -13.62 -10.73 -3.35
CA PRO A 3 -12.68 -9.82 -2.76
C PRO A 3 -13.10 -8.37 -3.03
N TYR A 4 -12.80 -7.46 -2.12
CA TYR A 4 -12.87 -6.05 -2.41
C TYR A 4 -11.59 -5.62 -3.13
N GLU A 5 -11.75 -4.90 -4.21
CA GLU A 5 -10.64 -4.51 -5.08
C GLU A 5 -10.79 -3.06 -5.53
N THR A 6 -9.67 -2.35 -5.61
CA THR A 6 -9.59 -1.02 -6.21
C THR A 6 -8.32 -0.90 -7.03
N SER A 7 -8.34 -0.03 -8.03
CA SER A 7 -7.17 0.31 -8.84
C SER A 7 -7.01 1.81 -8.92
N ILE A 8 -5.76 2.26 -8.97
CA ILE A 8 -5.43 3.68 -9.13
C ILE A 8 -4.18 3.83 -10.01
N ASN A 9 -4.15 4.85 -10.85
CA ASN A 9 -2.98 5.20 -11.65
C ASN A 9 -2.19 6.30 -10.94
N ILE A 10 -0.89 6.09 -10.78
CA ILE A 10 0.01 7.00 -10.06
C ILE A 10 1.05 7.54 -11.03
N ALA A 11 1.15 8.86 -11.12
CA ALA A 11 2.13 9.55 -11.96
C ALA A 11 3.50 9.61 -11.25
N ALA A 12 4.13 8.46 -11.11
CA ALA A 12 5.44 8.27 -10.52
C ALA A 12 6.12 7.05 -11.13
N THR A 13 7.42 6.90 -10.89
CA THR A 13 8.15 5.72 -11.36
C THR A 13 7.76 4.46 -10.57
N THR A 14 7.92 3.31 -11.18
CA THR A 14 7.70 2.02 -10.50
C THR A 14 8.57 1.90 -9.25
N ASP A 15 9.83 2.33 -9.31
CA ASP A 15 10.74 2.29 -8.16
C ASP A 15 10.22 3.14 -6.99
N LYS A 16 9.70 4.32 -7.28
CA LYS A 16 9.17 5.19 -6.24
C LYS A 16 7.93 4.62 -5.59
N VAL A 17 7.01 4.11 -6.38
CA VAL A 17 5.79 3.47 -5.87
C VAL A 17 6.14 2.20 -5.07
N TRP A 18 7.03 1.38 -5.58
CA TRP A 18 7.49 0.18 -4.88
C TRP A 18 8.16 0.51 -3.55
N SER A 19 9.04 1.51 -3.52
CA SER A 19 9.71 1.94 -2.29
C SER A 19 8.71 2.37 -1.21
N ALA A 20 7.63 3.03 -1.60
CA ALA A 20 6.57 3.41 -0.66
C ALA A 20 5.80 2.18 -0.13
N ILE A 21 5.56 1.19 -0.97
CA ILE A 21 4.84 -0.04 -0.61
C ILE A 21 5.69 -0.94 0.29
N GLU A 22 6.95 -1.16 -0.04
CA GLU A 22 7.80 -2.07 0.75
C GLU A 22 8.19 -1.51 2.13
N ASP A 23 8.18 -0.21 2.31
CA ASP A 23 8.46 0.45 3.59
C ASP A 23 7.20 0.52 4.45
N VAL A 24 6.73 -0.63 4.89
CA VAL A 24 5.44 -0.77 5.57
C VAL A 24 5.35 0.02 6.88
N GLU A 25 6.46 0.25 7.58
CA GLU A 25 6.47 1.02 8.82
C GLU A 25 6.19 2.51 8.60
N ARG A 26 6.34 3.00 7.38
CA ARG A 26 6.01 4.38 7.01
C ARG A 26 4.60 4.58 6.47
N TRP A 27 3.83 3.53 6.30
CA TRP A 27 2.46 3.63 5.79
C TRP A 27 1.59 4.62 6.55
N PRO A 28 1.67 4.75 7.90
CA PRO A 28 0.90 5.77 8.61
C PRO A 28 1.16 7.21 8.17
N ARG A 29 2.28 7.47 7.49
CA ARG A 29 2.61 8.81 6.99
C ARG A 29 1.79 9.20 5.78
N TRP A 30 1.31 8.24 5.00
CA TRP A 30 0.59 8.53 3.77
C TRP A 30 -0.82 7.95 3.72
N THR A 31 -1.21 7.09 4.67
CA THR A 31 -2.59 6.62 4.76
C THR A 31 -3.12 6.67 6.18
N ALA A 32 -4.26 7.32 6.37
CA ALA A 32 -4.93 7.38 7.66
C ALA A 32 -5.63 6.05 8.02
N SER A 33 -5.67 5.08 7.11
CA SER A 33 -6.16 3.73 7.39
C SER A 33 -5.23 2.93 8.29
N MET A 34 -3.99 3.38 8.48
CA MET A 34 -2.99 2.76 9.36
C MET A 34 -2.64 3.71 10.50
N THR A 35 -2.88 3.29 11.74
CA THR A 35 -2.47 4.03 12.93
C THR A 35 -0.99 3.78 13.24
N SER A 36 -0.57 2.52 13.17
CA SER A 36 0.82 2.12 13.35
C SER A 36 1.11 0.82 12.63
N VAL A 37 2.34 0.68 12.16
CA VAL A 37 2.88 -0.56 11.60
C VAL A 37 4.24 -0.80 12.22
N GLU A 38 4.43 -1.95 12.85
CA GLU A 38 5.67 -2.34 13.51
C GLU A 38 6.17 -3.66 12.93
N ARG A 39 7.36 -3.65 12.35
CA ARG A 39 8.00 -4.87 11.89
C ARG A 39 8.44 -5.72 13.09
N LEU A 40 8.16 -7.01 13.03
CA LEU A 40 8.52 -7.99 14.07
C LEU A 40 9.83 -8.72 13.77
N ASP A 41 10.45 -8.44 12.64
CA ASP A 41 11.72 -8.99 12.20
C ASP A 41 12.61 -7.88 11.62
N ARG A 42 13.85 -8.21 11.33
CA ARG A 42 14.85 -7.29 10.81
C ARG A 42 15.17 -7.59 9.35
N GLY A 43 15.85 -6.65 8.71
CA GLY A 43 16.28 -6.76 7.33
C GLY A 43 15.23 -6.35 6.30
N PRO A 44 15.51 -6.54 5.01
CA PRO A 44 14.57 -6.19 3.95
C PRO A 44 13.25 -6.93 4.08
N LEU A 45 12.17 -6.32 3.62
CA LEU A 45 10.89 -7.00 3.54
C LEU A 45 11.01 -8.17 2.57
N ALA A 46 10.61 -9.35 3.04
CA ALA A 46 10.72 -10.58 2.29
C ALA A 46 9.60 -11.54 2.65
N ARG A 47 9.44 -12.59 1.88
CA ARG A 47 8.52 -13.67 2.23
C ARG A 47 8.82 -14.20 3.63
N GLY A 48 7.81 -14.29 4.48
CA GLY A 48 7.94 -14.65 5.88
C GLY A 48 8.10 -13.48 6.84
N SER A 49 8.38 -12.28 6.36
CA SER A 49 8.40 -11.07 7.19
C SER A 49 7.05 -10.83 7.84
N ARG A 50 7.06 -10.38 9.09
CA ARG A 50 5.84 -10.12 9.86
C ARG A 50 5.81 -8.68 10.33
N ALA A 51 4.60 -8.14 10.40
CA ALA A 51 4.35 -6.81 10.94
C ALA A 51 3.06 -6.80 11.76
N ARG A 52 3.09 -6.10 12.87
CA ARG A 52 1.90 -5.79 13.65
C ARG A 52 1.29 -4.51 13.12
N VAL A 53 0.06 -4.59 12.68
CA VAL A 53 -0.68 -3.46 12.08
C VAL A 53 -1.83 -3.08 12.99
N LYS A 54 -1.92 -1.80 13.34
CA LYS A 54 -3.05 -1.20 14.04
C LYS A 54 -3.79 -0.28 13.09
N GLN A 55 -5.07 -0.56 12.90
CA GLN A 55 -5.97 0.29 12.13
C GLN A 55 -7.01 0.92 13.07
N PRO A 56 -7.53 2.13 12.74
CA PRO A 56 -8.57 2.74 13.56
C PRO A 56 -9.78 1.81 13.71
N LYS A 57 -10.37 1.76 14.90
CA LYS A 57 -11.55 0.94 15.24
C LYS A 57 -11.34 -0.58 15.20
N LEU A 58 -10.13 -1.05 14.92
CA LEU A 58 -9.82 -2.47 14.86
C LEU A 58 -8.71 -2.81 15.85
N PRO A 59 -8.70 -4.03 16.41
CA PRO A 59 -7.59 -4.48 17.25
C PRO A 59 -6.31 -4.64 16.40
N PRO A 60 -5.13 -4.62 17.05
CA PRO A 60 -3.89 -4.92 16.35
C PRO A 60 -3.90 -6.33 15.75
N VAL A 61 -3.36 -6.47 14.54
CA VAL A 61 -3.32 -7.74 13.82
C VAL A 61 -1.91 -7.95 13.27
N VAL A 62 -1.40 -9.18 13.36
CA VAL A 62 -0.12 -9.56 12.77
C VAL A 62 -0.35 -10.07 11.35
N TRP A 63 0.34 -9.45 10.42
CA TRP A 63 0.36 -9.84 9.01
C TRP A 63 1.71 -10.48 8.68
N THR A 64 1.65 -11.55 7.90
CA THR A 64 2.84 -12.25 7.41
C THR A 64 2.91 -12.13 5.90
N VAL A 65 4.05 -11.71 5.36
CA VAL A 65 4.27 -11.67 3.91
C VAL A 65 4.29 -13.10 3.39
N THR A 66 3.34 -13.42 2.53
CA THR A 66 3.19 -14.76 1.93
C THR A 66 3.75 -14.82 0.52
N ASP A 67 3.80 -13.70 -0.18
CA ASP A 67 4.43 -13.60 -1.48
C ASP A 67 4.99 -12.21 -1.69
N LEU A 68 6.13 -12.11 -2.36
CA LEU A 68 6.76 -10.84 -2.69
C LEU A 68 7.61 -11.01 -3.95
N GLU A 69 7.26 -10.24 -4.95
CA GLU A 69 8.02 -10.10 -6.18
C GLU A 69 8.41 -8.62 -6.34
N PRO A 70 9.69 -8.27 -6.16
CA PRO A 70 10.11 -6.88 -6.16
C PRO A 70 9.60 -6.11 -7.38
N ARG A 71 9.04 -4.91 -7.12
CA ARG A 71 8.51 -4.00 -8.15
C ARG A 71 7.26 -4.49 -8.89
N ARG A 72 6.67 -5.63 -8.48
CA ARG A 72 5.49 -6.22 -9.11
C ARG A 72 4.36 -6.50 -8.14
N SER A 73 4.64 -7.21 -7.07
CA SER A 73 3.57 -7.63 -6.16
C SER A 73 4.06 -7.89 -4.75
N PHE A 74 3.15 -7.69 -3.84
CA PHE A 74 3.35 -7.96 -2.44
C PHE A 74 2.02 -8.42 -1.83
N THR A 75 2.02 -9.61 -1.27
CA THR A 75 0.86 -10.21 -0.62
C THR A 75 1.18 -10.54 0.83
N TRP A 76 0.33 -10.17 1.74
CA TRP A 76 0.42 -10.61 3.12
C TRP A 76 -0.91 -11.17 3.61
N THR A 77 -0.81 -12.00 4.64
CA THR A 77 -1.93 -12.74 5.20
C THR A 77 -1.98 -12.55 6.72
N ALA A 78 -3.15 -12.29 7.23
CA ALA A 78 -3.43 -12.28 8.66
C ALA A 78 -4.37 -13.44 9.01
N ARG A 79 -3.99 -14.22 10.01
CA ARG A 79 -4.78 -15.37 10.48
C ARG A 79 -5.23 -15.13 11.90
N ASN A 80 -6.54 -15.09 12.07
CA ASN A 80 -7.19 -14.98 13.37
C ASN A 80 -8.21 -16.13 13.53
N PRO A 81 -8.62 -16.46 14.75
CA PRO A 81 -9.62 -17.50 14.93
C PRO A 81 -10.87 -17.23 14.09
N GLY A 82 -11.21 -18.17 13.23
CA GLY A 82 -12.41 -18.11 12.40
C GLY A 82 -12.32 -17.22 11.17
N ILE A 83 -11.20 -16.51 10.95
CA ILE A 83 -11.03 -15.64 9.78
C ILE A 83 -9.59 -15.58 9.31
N THR A 84 -9.40 -15.65 8.01
CA THR A 84 -8.13 -15.38 7.32
C THR A 84 -8.34 -14.22 6.35
N SER A 85 -7.51 -13.21 6.46
CA SER A 85 -7.50 -12.04 5.57
C SER A 85 -6.26 -12.09 4.69
N VAL A 86 -6.44 -11.90 3.39
CA VAL A 86 -5.34 -11.81 2.41
C VAL A 86 -5.44 -10.45 1.74
N ALA A 87 -4.37 -9.67 1.82
CA ALA A 87 -4.26 -8.38 1.16
C ALA A 87 -3.17 -8.44 0.10
N ASP A 88 -3.50 -8.02 -1.11
CA ASP A 88 -2.64 -8.07 -2.27
C ASP A 88 -2.41 -6.68 -2.85
N HIS A 89 -1.16 -6.42 -3.25
CA HIS A 89 -0.72 -5.17 -3.84
C HIS A 89 -0.01 -5.49 -5.15
N GLN A 90 -0.57 -5.08 -6.26
CA GLN A 90 -0.01 -5.37 -7.58
C GLN A 90 0.30 -4.08 -8.33
N LEU A 91 1.49 -4.03 -8.93
CA LEU A 91 1.94 -2.94 -9.77
C LEU A 91 2.01 -3.42 -11.22
N SER A 92 1.53 -2.59 -12.12
CA SER A 92 1.62 -2.82 -13.56
C SER A 92 1.75 -1.49 -14.30
N PRO A 93 2.25 -1.47 -15.55
CA PRO A 93 2.26 -0.25 -16.34
C PRO A 93 0.83 0.31 -16.51
N GLY A 94 0.68 1.60 -16.27
CA GLY A 94 -0.56 2.32 -16.52
C GLY A 94 -0.50 3.11 -17.84
N PRO A 95 -1.57 3.84 -18.18
CA PRO A 95 -1.57 4.69 -19.36
C PRO A 95 -0.56 5.83 -19.21
N GLY A 96 0.11 6.18 -20.33
CA GLY A 96 1.16 7.20 -20.31
C GLY A 96 2.32 6.81 -19.40
N ASN A 97 2.85 7.76 -18.65
CA ASN A 97 3.97 7.57 -17.71
C ASN A 97 3.44 7.29 -16.28
N THR A 98 2.44 6.45 -16.13
CA THR A 98 1.87 6.10 -14.84
C THR A 98 2.12 4.64 -14.49
N VAL A 99 2.00 4.34 -13.20
CA VAL A 99 1.98 2.98 -12.65
C VAL A 99 0.56 2.71 -12.18
N ASN A 100 -0.03 1.61 -12.61
CA ASN A 100 -1.30 1.15 -12.08
C ASN A 100 -1.04 0.33 -10.81
N VAL A 101 -1.67 0.70 -9.72
CA VAL A 101 -1.64 -0.04 -8.46
C VAL A 101 -3.02 -0.62 -8.21
N ARG A 102 -3.07 -1.93 -8.08
CA ARG A 102 -4.29 -2.68 -7.74
C ARG A 102 -4.16 -3.22 -6.34
N LEU A 103 -5.11 -2.85 -5.50
CA LEU A 103 -5.20 -3.31 -4.12
C LEU A 103 -6.42 -4.20 -3.96
N SER A 104 -6.28 -5.34 -3.30
CA SER A 104 -7.40 -6.21 -3.00
C SER A 104 -7.31 -6.81 -1.60
N VAL A 105 -8.45 -7.05 -0.99
CA VAL A 105 -8.59 -7.74 0.29
C VAL A 105 -9.63 -8.84 0.15
N ARG A 106 -9.25 -10.05 0.52
CA ARG A 106 -10.14 -11.21 0.58
C ARG A 106 -10.17 -11.76 1.99
N GLN A 107 -11.34 -12.09 2.46
CA GLN A 107 -11.54 -12.73 3.75
C GLN A 107 -12.20 -14.08 3.58
N THR A 108 -11.67 -15.09 4.27
CA THR A 108 -12.18 -16.47 4.26
C THR A 108 -12.28 -17.00 5.69
N GLY A 109 -12.99 -18.11 5.87
CA GLY A 109 -13.20 -18.75 7.16
C GLY A 109 -14.66 -18.67 7.62
N LEU A 110 -14.96 -19.31 8.75
CA LEU A 110 -16.34 -19.45 9.26
C LEU A 110 -16.96 -18.10 9.64
N LEU A 111 -16.15 -17.15 10.10
CA LEU A 111 -16.60 -15.80 10.48
C LEU A 111 -16.56 -14.77 9.35
N ALA A 112 -16.03 -15.15 8.18
CA ALA A 112 -15.92 -14.23 7.05
C ALA A 112 -17.28 -13.67 6.58
N PRO A 113 -18.37 -14.45 6.46
CA PRO A 113 -19.67 -13.90 6.09
C PRO A 113 -20.21 -12.90 7.09
N LEU A 114 -20.04 -13.17 8.38
CA LEU A 114 -20.49 -12.25 9.45
C LEU A 114 -19.69 -10.95 9.44
N LEU A 115 -18.36 -11.02 9.32
CA LEU A 115 -17.51 -9.85 9.23
C LEU A 115 -17.76 -9.04 7.97
N SER A 116 -18.03 -9.70 6.87
CA SER A 116 -18.40 -9.02 5.63
C SER A 116 -19.70 -8.21 5.81
N LEU A 117 -20.67 -8.77 6.49
CA LEU A 117 -21.92 -8.07 6.77
C LEU A 117 -21.71 -6.84 7.66
N LEU A 118 -20.82 -6.94 8.66
CA LEU A 118 -20.61 -5.91 9.67
C LEU A 118 -19.53 -4.89 9.29
N ALA A 119 -18.51 -5.28 8.53
CA ALA A 119 -17.31 -4.49 8.32
C ALA A 119 -16.93 -4.27 6.84
N SER A 120 -17.76 -4.67 5.88
CA SER A 120 -17.45 -4.48 4.46
C SER A 120 -17.26 -3.01 4.09
N GLY A 121 -18.08 -2.13 4.64
CA GLY A 121 -17.94 -0.68 4.44
C GLY A 121 -16.62 -0.13 4.98
N LEU A 122 -16.17 -0.61 6.12
CA LEU A 122 -14.90 -0.21 6.72
C LEU A 122 -13.70 -0.71 5.89
N THR A 123 -13.73 -1.97 5.47
CA THR A 123 -12.70 -2.54 4.60
C THR A 123 -12.57 -1.76 3.30
N ARG A 124 -13.69 -1.49 2.64
CA ARG A 124 -13.73 -0.68 1.42
C ARG A 124 -13.15 0.70 1.63
N ARG A 125 -13.54 1.36 2.71
CA ARG A 125 -13.04 2.68 3.06
C ARG A 125 -11.51 2.67 3.26
N TYR A 126 -10.99 1.69 4.00
CA TYR A 126 -9.56 1.62 4.28
C TYR A 126 -8.73 1.30 3.03
N VAL A 127 -9.18 0.42 2.18
CA VAL A 127 -8.50 0.11 0.91
C VAL A 127 -8.48 1.33 -0.01
N ASN A 128 -9.57 2.08 -0.09
CA ASN A 128 -9.60 3.32 -0.87
C ASN A 128 -8.70 4.41 -0.28
N MET A 129 -8.67 4.56 1.03
CA MET A 129 -7.77 5.50 1.71
C MET A 129 -6.30 5.17 1.43
N GLU A 130 -5.96 3.89 1.43
CA GLU A 130 -4.62 3.41 1.11
C GLU A 130 -4.25 3.75 -0.34
N ALA A 131 -5.10 3.45 -1.30
CA ALA A 131 -4.86 3.77 -2.72
C ALA A 131 -4.67 5.27 -2.95
N GLU A 132 -5.57 6.09 -2.44
CA GLU A 132 -5.51 7.54 -2.58
C GLU A 132 -4.32 8.16 -1.83
N GLY A 133 -4.02 7.65 -0.64
CA GLY A 133 -2.88 8.09 0.15
C GLY A 133 -1.55 7.78 -0.53
N LEU A 134 -1.42 6.58 -1.10
CA LEU A 134 -0.25 6.18 -1.86
C LEU A 134 -0.04 7.09 -3.07
N LYS A 135 -1.10 7.37 -3.81
CA LYS A 135 -1.06 8.27 -4.96
C LYS A 135 -0.57 9.66 -4.56
N ARG A 136 -1.16 10.28 -3.55
CA ARG A 136 -0.75 11.60 -3.07
C ARG A 136 0.72 11.61 -2.62
N TYR A 137 1.12 10.59 -1.88
CA TYR A 137 2.49 10.48 -1.37
C TYR A 137 3.51 10.35 -2.50
N CYS A 138 3.26 9.50 -3.48
CA CYS A 138 4.17 9.29 -4.60
C CYS A 138 4.21 10.46 -5.58
N GLU A 139 3.11 11.19 -5.75
CA GLU A 139 3.03 12.32 -6.67
C GLU A 139 3.48 13.65 -6.06
N ALA A 140 3.54 13.76 -4.72
CA ALA A 140 3.90 14.99 -4.04
C ALA A 140 5.29 15.51 -4.41
N ASP A 141 6.27 14.65 -4.60
CA ASP A 141 7.63 15.05 -4.96
C ASP A 141 7.76 15.53 -6.41
N ALA A 142 6.85 15.11 -7.30
CA ALA A 142 6.83 15.57 -8.69
C ALA A 142 6.48 17.06 -8.81
N VAL A 143 5.72 17.60 -7.83
CA VAL A 143 5.35 19.03 -7.75
C VAL A 143 6.43 19.84 -7.04
N ALA A 144 7.23 19.21 -6.20
CA ALA A 144 8.25 19.86 -5.37
C ALA A 144 9.64 19.94 -6.02
N SER A 145 9.86 19.37 -7.20
CA SER A 145 11.09 19.58 -7.97
C SER A 145 11.05 20.96 -8.60
N PRO A 146 11.86 21.94 -8.12
CA PRO A 146 11.98 23.21 -8.84
C PRO A 146 12.58 22.88 -10.20
N ALA A 147 11.95 23.38 -11.26
CA ALA A 147 12.60 23.43 -12.55
C ALA A 147 13.97 24.06 -12.35
N SER A 148 15.03 23.34 -12.68
CA SER A 148 16.37 23.92 -12.70
C SER A 148 16.33 25.09 -13.66
N SER A 149 16.32 26.29 -13.10
CA SER A 149 16.59 27.49 -13.85
C SER A 149 18.02 27.35 -14.39
N SER A 150 18.14 27.02 -15.65
CA SER A 150 19.39 27.19 -16.37
C SER A 150 19.63 28.69 -16.44
N GLU A 151 20.35 29.17 -15.49
CA GLU A 151 20.93 30.50 -15.54
C GLU A 151 21.94 30.49 -16.70
N ALA A 152 21.49 31.01 -17.83
CA ALA A 152 22.38 31.27 -18.93
C ALA A 152 23.44 32.27 -18.45
N HIS A 153 24.63 31.77 -18.28
CA HIS A 153 25.81 32.60 -18.02
C HIS A 153 26.08 33.46 -19.27
N ARG A 154 25.61 34.70 -19.21
CA ARG A 154 25.96 35.72 -20.20
C ARG A 154 27.33 36.24 -19.83
N ALA A 155 28.34 35.80 -20.57
CA ALA A 155 29.67 36.41 -20.48
C ALA A 155 29.62 37.84 -20.99
N PRO A 156 30.25 38.82 -20.31
CA PRO A 156 30.42 40.14 -20.85
C PRO A 156 31.56 40.14 -21.89
N ALA A 157 31.33 40.88 -22.96
CA ALA A 157 32.35 41.18 -23.97
C ALA A 157 33.45 42.09 -23.41
#